data_17ef4e318f4dd7f2c3c4207369b10ca9
#
_entry.id   17ef4e318f4dd7f2c3c4207369b10ca9
#
_cell.length_a   1.000
_cell.length_b   1.000
_cell.length_c   1.000
_cell.angle_alpha   90.00
_cell.angle_beta   90.00
_cell.angle_gamma   90.00
#
_symmetry.space_group_name_H-M   'P 1'
#
loop_
_entity.id
_entity.type
_entity.pdbx_description
1 polymer ?
#
loop_
_entity_poly.entity_id
_entity_poly.type
_entity_poly.pdbx_seq_one_letter_code
_entity_poly.pdbx_strand_id
1 'polypeptide(L)'
;CGADWMGFICYHRSPRYVESVPHFMPQRAMRVGVFVNAGREEILQKAEQMGLNMLQLHGNESPQLCRQLTDDGYAVIKAFSIKTPDDVKRTTDYEGTCRYFLFDTPCPGYGGSGKCFDWDILSEYKGDTPFLLSGGLKPTSLPALAAFSHPKWAGIDLNSGFETAPAQKDADALKSFIEQFKNLPL
;
A
#
# COMPACT_ATOMS: atom_id res chain seq x y z
N CYS A 1 6.82 2.20 -16.27
CA CYS A 1 5.97 0.98 -16.17
C CYS A 1 4.47 1.28 -16.02
N GLY A 2 4.00 2.52 -15.98
CA GLY A 2 2.56 2.82 -15.92
C GLY A 2 1.93 2.74 -14.53
N ALA A 3 2.71 2.73 -13.46
CA ALA A 3 2.22 2.87 -12.10
C ALA A 3 1.66 4.28 -11.87
N ASP A 4 0.53 4.38 -11.19
CA ASP A 4 -0.11 5.66 -10.87
C ASP A 4 0.54 6.31 -9.64
N TRP A 5 1.06 5.51 -8.73
CA TRP A 5 1.76 5.92 -7.51
C TRP A 5 3.12 5.24 -7.40
N MET A 6 4.08 5.93 -6.76
CA MET A 6 5.41 5.40 -6.47
C MET A 6 5.75 5.59 -5.00
N GLY A 7 5.95 4.48 -4.30
CA GLY A 7 6.28 4.44 -2.87
C GLY A 7 7.77 4.64 -2.60
N PHE A 8 8.07 5.47 -1.60
CA PHE A 8 9.40 5.70 -1.05
C PHE A 8 9.40 5.31 0.42
N ILE A 9 10.15 4.27 0.79
CA ILE A 9 10.15 3.77 2.16
C ILE A 9 11.04 4.64 3.03
N CYS A 10 10.42 5.38 3.96
CA CYS A 10 11.05 6.31 4.90
C CYS A 10 11.29 5.67 6.28
N TYR A 11 11.44 4.36 6.35
CA TYR A 11 11.69 3.60 7.57
C TYR A 11 13.11 3.02 7.57
N HIS A 12 13.98 3.55 8.41
CA HIS A 12 15.43 3.26 8.43
C HIS A 12 15.80 1.79 8.68
N ARG A 13 14.91 0.98 9.28
CA ARG A 13 15.14 -0.46 9.50
C ARG A 13 14.76 -1.31 8.28
N SER A 14 14.16 -0.71 7.27
CA SER A 14 13.82 -1.43 6.04
C SER A 14 15.06 -1.59 5.15
N PRO A 15 15.27 -2.77 4.54
CA PRO A 15 16.32 -2.93 3.53
C PRO A 15 16.03 -2.13 2.24
N ARG A 16 14.85 -1.47 2.17
CA ARG A 16 14.40 -0.61 1.07
C ARG A 16 14.36 0.87 1.46
N TYR A 17 15.02 1.22 2.56
CA TYR A 17 15.02 2.60 3.06
C TYR A 17 15.62 3.58 2.05
N VAL A 18 14.92 4.67 1.82
CA VAL A 18 15.38 5.79 0.98
C VAL A 18 15.99 6.85 1.90
N GLU A 19 17.31 6.81 2.03
CA GLU A 19 18.07 7.69 2.94
C GLU A 19 18.02 9.16 2.49
N SER A 20 18.26 9.39 1.19
CA SER A 20 18.31 10.73 0.60
C SER A 20 17.30 10.86 -0.54
N VAL A 21 17.00 12.09 -0.91
CA VAL A 21 16.13 12.37 -2.06
C VAL A 21 16.75 11.78 -3.32
N PRO A 22 16.09 10.86 -4.03
CA PRO A 22 16.61 10.28 -5.26
C PRO A 22 16.86 11.35 -6.34
N HIS A 23 17.91 11.17 -7.14
CA HIS A 23 18.16 12.07 -8.28
C HIS A 23 17.02 12.10 -9.29
N PHE A 24 16.30 10.98 -9.42
CA PHE A 24 15.11 10.89 -10.26
C PHE A 24 13.87 10.79 -9.39
N MET A 25 12.98 11.77 -9.52
CA MET A 25 11.65 11.76 -8.92
C MET A 25 10.58 11.69 -10.02
N PRO A 26 9.57 10.83 -9.91
CA PRO A 26 8.53 10.72 -10.92
C PRO A 26 7.75 12.04 -11.02
N GLN A 27 7.48 12.47 -12.27
CA GLN A 27 6.70 13.68 -12.52
C GLN A 27 5.21 13.41 -12.74
N ARG A 28 4.86 12.21 -13.20
CA ARG A 28 3.47 11.83 -13.50
C ARG A 28 2.82 10.97 -12.42
N ALA A 29 3.62 10.08 -11.77
CA ALA A 29 3.11 9.27 -10.67
C ALA A 29 3.09 10.07 -9.38
N MET A 30 2.06 9.85 -8.55
CA MET A 30 1.99 10.41 -7.20
C MET A 30 3.11 9.81 -6.35
N ARG A 31 3.75 10.62 -5.52
CA ARG A 31 4.83 10.22 -4.62
C ARG A 31 4.27 9.91 -3.26
N VAL A 32 4.44 8.65 -2.83
CA VAL A 32 3.93 8.14 -1.56
C VAL A 32 5.09 7.90 -0.60
N GLY A 33 5.16 8.59 0.52
CA GLY A 33 6.11 8.28 1.59
C GLY A 33 5.54 7.18 2.48
N VAL A 34 6.32 6.13 2.73
CA VAL A 34 5.90 5.01 3.60
C VAL A 34 6.63 5.12 4.93
N PHE A 35 5.86 5.31 6.00
CA PHE A 35 6.35 5.54 7.37
C PHE A 35 5.90 4.41 8.30
N VAL A 36 6.70 4.14 9.33
CA VAL A 36 6.39 3.15 10.37
C VAL A 36 6.67 3.78 11.74
N ASN A 37 5.62 4.13 12.47
CA ASN A 37 5.66 4.72 13.81
C ASN A 37 6.51 6.01 13.91
N ALA A 38 6.58 6.77 12.83
CA ALA A 38 7.23 8.08 12.83
C ALA A 38 6.32 9.15 13.46
N GLY A 39 6.93 10.15 14.10
CA GLY A 39 6.22 11.30 14.64
C GLY A 39 5.74 12.25 13.54
N ARG A 40 4.69 13.06 13.83
CA ARG A 40 4.12 14.00 12.85
C ARG A 40 5.17 14.94 12.26
N GLU A 41 6.04 15.50 13.08
CA GLU A 41 7.07 16.45 12.64
C GLU A 41 8.07 15.80 11.67
N GLU A 42 8.52 14.56 11.98
CA GLU A 42 9.41 13.79 11.12
C GLU A 42 8.75 13.49 9.75
N ILE A 43 7.47 13.09 9.78
CA ILE A 43 6.69 12.82 8.57
C ILE A 43 6.60 14.07 7.70
N LEU A 44 6.22 15.22 8.27
CA LEU A 44 6.05 16.46 7.54
C LEU A 44 7.38 16.98 6.96
N GLN A 45 8.45 16.92 7.74
CA GLN A 45 9.79 17.29 7.28
C GLN A 45 10.23 16.45 6.07
N LYS A 46 10.04 15.12 6.15
CA LYS A 46 10.42 14.23 5.05
C LYS A 46 9.50 14.41 3.84
N ALA A 47 8.22 14.68 4.07
CA ALA A 47 7.24 14.95 3.02
C ALA A 47 7.60 16.20 2.22
N GLU A 48 7.98 17.27 2.89
CA GLU A 48 8.45 18.50 2.25
C GLU A 48 9.75 18.28 1.47
N GLN A 49 10.76 17.67 2.11
CA GLN A 49 12.07 17.40 1.48
C GLN A 49 11.95 16.58 0.17
N MET A 50 11.07 15.60 0.15
CA MET A 50 10.88 14.71 -0.99
C MET A 50 9.73 15.15 -1.92
N GLY A 51 8.99 16.20 -1.55
CA GLY A 51 7.81 16.67 -2.27
C GLY A 51 6.75 15.57 -2.40
N LEU A 52 6.46 14.87 -1.29
CA LEU A 52 5.49 13.78 -1.28
C LEU A 52 4.08 14.32 -1.46
N ASN A 53 3.24 13.55 -2.14
CA ASN A 53 1.82 13.88 -2.35
C ASN A 53 0.93 13.13 -1.36
N MET A 54 1.37 11.94 -0.93
CA MET A 54 0.61 11.02 -0.09
C MET A 54 1.51 10.44 1.01
N LEU A 55 0.89 10.08 2.13
CA LEU A 55 1.58 9.53 3.30
C LEU A 55 0.95 8.19 3.65
N GLN A 56 1.72 7.11 3.55
CA GLN A 56 1.31 5.78 3.97
C GLN A 56 1.85 5.48 5.36
N LEU A 57 0.96 5.25 6.30
CA LEU A 57 1.25 4.94 7.69
C LEU A 57 1.12 3.42 7.90
N HIS A 58 2.25 2.75 7.97
CA HIS A 58 2.34 1.28 7.93
C HIS A 58 2.65 0.64 9.30
N GLY A 59 2.64 1.43 10.36
CA GLY A 59 2.85 1.00 11.74
C GLY A 59 1.56 1.00 12.58
N ASN A 60 1.69 1.41 13.84
CA ASN A 60 0.58 1.50 14.80
C ASN A 60 0.13 2.95 15.03
N GLU A 61 0.22 3.77 13.99
CA GLU A 61 -0.17 5.18 14.06
C GLU A 61 -1.66 5.31 14.41
N SER A 62 -1.98 6.26 15.29
CA SER A 62 -3.35 6.46 15.77
C SER A 62 -4.27 7.12 14.74
N PRO A 63 -5.61 6.97 14.87
CA PRO A 63 -6.58 7.71 14.06
C PRO A 63 -6.39 9.23 14.18
N GLN A 64 -5.97 9.71 15.36
CA GLN A 64 -5.70 11.14 15.57
C GLN A 64 -4.55 11.63 14.70
N LEU A 65 -3.44 10.88 14.61
CA LEU A 65 -2.33 11.26 13.73
C LEU A 65 -2.75 11.25 12.26
N CYS A 66 -3.54 10.24 11.84
CA CYS A 66 -4.09 10.19 10.50
C CYS A 66 -4.88 11.45 10.17
N ARG A 67 -5.77 11.86 11.08
CA ARG A 67 -6.59 13.09 10.93
C ARG A 67 -5.71 14.34 10.86
N GLN A 68 -4.74 14.49 11.75
CA GLN A 68 -3.83 15.64 11.75
C GLN A 68 -3.09 15.79 10.41
N LEU A 69 -2.58 14.69 9.86
CA LEU A 69 -1.89 14.72 8.57
C LEU A 69 -2.84 14.99 7.38
N THR A 70 -4.11 14.57 7.51
CA THR A 70 -5.16 14.92 6.54
C THR A 70 -5.51 16.40 6.61
N ASP A 71 -5.60 16.97 7.81
CA ASP A 71 -5.83 18.39 8.04
C ASP A 71 -4.65 19.25 7.57
N ASP A 72 -3.41 18.70 7.58
CA ASP A 72 -2.22 19.32 6.99
C ASP A 72 -2.23 19.31 5.45
N GLY A 73 -3.25 18.71 4.83
CA GLY A 73 -3.46 18.70 3.38
C GLY A 73 -2.88 17.49 2.65
N TYR A 74 -2.44 16.46 3.34
CA TYR A 74 -1.93 15.24 2.71
C TYR A 74 -3.03 14.19 2.51
N ALA A 75 -2.93 13.44 1.43
CA ALA A 75 -3.72 12.21 1.26
C ALA A 75 -3.10 11.09 2.10
N VAL A 76 -3.78 10.67 3.16
CA VAL A 76 -3.29 9.65 4.08
C VAL A 76 -3.79 8.27 3.67
N ILE A 77 -2.88 7.28 3.67
CA ILE A 77 -3.15 5.85 3.51
C ILE A 77 -2.81 5.17 4.83
N LYS A 78 -3.77 4.52 5.49
CA LYS A 78 -3.48 3.72 6.69
C LYS A 78 -3.40 2.24 6.34
N ALA A 79 -2.26 1.62 6.62
CA ALA A 79 -2.06 0.19 6.41
C ALA A 79 -2.52 -0.62 7.62
N PHE A 80 -3.18 -1.74 7.33
CA PHE A 80 -3.62 -2.74 8.30
C PHE A 80 -3.14 -4.12 7.87
N SER A 81 -2.48 -4.83 8.78
CA SER A 81 -2.20 -6.24 8.57
C SER A 81 -3.46 -7.04 8.86
N ILE A 82 -4.02 -7.66 7.83
CA ILE A 82 -5.28 -8.41 7.90
C ILE A 82 -5.00 -9.90 7.86
N LYS A 83 -5.34 -10.61 8.93
CA LYS A 83 -5.20 -12.07 9.07
C LYS A 83 -6.51 -12.72 9.49
N THR A 84 -7.35 -11.99 10.17
CA THR A 84 -8.62 -12.45 10.75
C THR A 84 -9.72 -11.43 10.52
N PRO A 85 -11.01 -11.80 10.60
CA PRO A 85 -12.12 -10.85 10.55
C PRO A 85 -12.05 -9.74 11.61
N ASP A 86 -11.46 -10.02 12.78
CA ASP A 86 -11.30 -9.02 13.82
C ASP A 86 -10.30 -7.92 13.46
N ASP A 87 -9.30 -8.23 12.61
CA ASP A 87 -8.38 -7.22 12.12
C ASP A 87 -9.11 -6.21 11.21
N VAL A 88 -10.14 -6.66 10.48
CA VAL A 88 -10.98 -5.78 9.65
C VAL A 88 -11.78 -4.80 10.53
N LYS A 89 -12.29 -5.24 11.68
CA LYS A 89 -13.05 -4.37 12.61
C LYS A 89 -12.23 -3.19 13.13
N ARG A 90 -10.90 -3.34 13.21
CA ARG A 90 -10.01 -2.24 13.65
C ARG A 90 -10.04 -1.03 12.73
N THR A 91 -10.47 -1.21 11.49
CA THR A 91 -10.59 -0.10 10.53
C THR A 91 -11.67 0.91 10.93
N THR A 92 -12.67 0.50 11.72
CA THR A 92 -13.80 1.34 12.13
C THR A 92 -13.35 2.62 12.82
N ASP A 93 -12.31 2.54 13.66
CA ASP A 93 -11.79 3.71 14.39
C ASP A 93 -11.10 4.73 13.46
N TYR A 94 -10.74 4.31 12.23
CA TYR A 94 -10.03 5.13 11.25
C TYR A 94 -10.94 5.67 10.13
N GLU A 95 -12.22 5.31 10.12
CA GLU A 95 -13.16 5.84 9.12
C GLU A 95 -13.22 7.36 9.15
N GLY A 96 -13.16 7.98 7.97
CA GLY A 96 -13.14 9.42 7.81
C GLY A 96 -11.86 10.14 8.28
N THR A 97 -10.80 9.39 8.67
CA THR A 97 -9.49 9.96 9.02
C THR A 97 -8.45 9.80 7.93
N CYS A 98 -8.70 8.94 6.96
CA CYS A 98 -7.77 8.59 5.89
C CYS A 98 -8.46 8.66 4.53
N ARG A 99 -7.68 8.92 3.48
CA ARG A 99 -8.16 8.87 2.10
C ARG A 99 -8.32 7.44 1.59
N TYR A 100 -7.42 6.54 2.01
CA TYR A 100 -7.43 5.12 1.65
C TYR A 100 -7.00 4.27 2.84
N PHE A 101 -7.47 3.03 2.87
CA PHE A 101 -6.83 1.97 3.62
C PHE A 101 -5.92 1.15 2.70
N LEU A 102 -4.95 0.47 3.28
CA LEU A 102 -4.16 -0.55 2.61
C LEU A 102 -4.27 -1.82 3.43
N PHE A 103 -4.82 -2.86 2.85
CA PHE A 103 -4.92 -4.17 3.49
C PHE A 103 -3.72 -5.02 3.09
N ASP A 104 -2.75 -5.05 4.01
CA ASP A 104 -1.56 -5.87 3.85
C ASP A 104 -1.84 -7.27 4.38
N THR A 105 -1.89 -8.20 3.46
CA THR A 105 -2.26 -9.57 3.70
C THR A 105 -1.04 -10.45 3.55
N PRO A 106 -0.43 -10.90 4.67
CA PRO A 106 0.75 -11.72 4.59
C PRO A 106 0.45 -13.04 3.91
N CYS A 107 1.16 -13.34 2.82
CA CYS A 107 1.20 -14.70 2.28
C CYS A 107 1.97 -15.59 3.28
N PRO A 108 1.35 -16.56 3.95
CA PRO A 108 2.12 -17.53 4.71
C PRO A 108 2.87 -18.44 3.74
N GLY A 109 4.19 -18.39 3.85
CA GLY A 109 5.21 -19.33 3.46
C GLY A 109 5.05 -20.17 2.18
N TYR A 110 6.16 -20.33 1.50
CA TYR A 110 6.46 -21.34 0.49
C TYR A 110 5.88 -22.72 0.86
N GLY A 111 4.68 -23.03 0.38
CA GLY A 111 4.10 -24.34 0.60
C GLY A 111 2.97 -24.62 -0.38
N GLY A 112 3.21 -25.51 -1.29
CA GLY A 112 2.50 -26.19 -2.35
C GLY A 112 0.97 -26.24 -2.45
N SER A 113 0.22 -25.42 -1.72
CA SER A 113 -1.25 -25.39 -1.82
C SER A 113 -1.82 -24.34 -2.77
N GLY A 114 -0.97 -23.47 -3.33
CA GLY A 114 -1.41 -22.45 -4.27
C GLY A 114 -2.37 -21.38 -3.70
N LYS A 115 -2.78 -21.50 -2.44
CA LYS A 115 -3.65 -20.53 -1.79
C LYS A 115 -2.79 -19.40 -1.23
N CYS A 116 -2.61 -18.36 -2.03
CA CYS A 116 -2.37 -17.03 -1.52
C CYS A 116 -3.61 -16.60 -0.71
N PHE A 117 -3.41 -15.69 0.20
CA PHE A 117 -4.35 -15.06 1.12
C PHE A 117 -5.83 -15.21 0.71
N ASP A 118 -6.64 -15.55 1.68
CA ASP A 118 -8.09 -15.63 1.53
C ASP A 118 -8.69 -14.23 1.63
N TRP A 119 -8.84 -13.56 0.48
CA TRP A 119 -9.49 -12.24 0.43
C TRP A 119 -10.97 -12.28 0.76
N ASP A 120 -11.56 -13.46 0.94
CA ASP A 120 -12.95 -13.60 1.40
C ASP A 120 -13.17 -12.94 2.77
N ILE A 121 -12.11 -12.84 3.60
CA ILE A 121 -12.13 -12.07 4.86
C ILE A 121 -12.53 -10.60 4.63
N LEU A 122 -12.17 -10.01 3.50
CA LEU A 122 -12.48 -8.62 3.18
C LEU A 122 -13.96 -8.39 2.89
N SER A 123 -14.76 -9.45 2.71
CA SER A 123 -16.22 -9.36 2.66
C SER A 123 -16.81 -8.82 3.97
N GLU A 124 -16.07 -8.93 5.08
CA GLU A 124 -16.44 -8.34 6.39
C GLU A 124 -16.21 -6.83 6.47
N TYR A 125 -15.44 -6.26 5.53
CA TYR A 125 -15.27 -4.82 5.49
C TYR A 125 -16.55 -4.13 5.02
N LYS A 126 -17.14 -3.32 5.91
CA LYS A 126 -18.38 -2.59 5.65
C LYS A 126 -18.20 -1.06 5.73
N GLY A 127 -16.95 -0.61 5.83
CA GLY A 127 -16.63 0.81 5.88
C GLY A 127 -16.79 1.52 4.53
N ASP A 128 -16.67 2.83 4.57
CA ASP A 128 -16.79 3.68 3.39
C ASP A 128 -15.46 4.07 2.77
N THR A 129 -14.37 3.98 3.52
CA THR A 129 -13.03 4.31 3.03
C THR A 129 -12.58 3.30 1.96
N PRO A 130 -12.22 3.76 0.73
CA PRO A 130 -11.71 2.85 -0.29
C PRO A 130 -10.37 2.24 0.13
N PHE A 131 -10.09 1.02 -0.34
CA PHE A 131 -8.87 0.32 0.04
C PHE A 131 -8.06 -0.22 -1.14
N LEU A 132 -6.78 -0.41 -0.87
CA LEU A 132 -5.81 -1.07 -1.74
C LEU A 132 -5.51 -2.47 -1.18
N LEU A 133 -5.35 -3.45 -2.07
CA LEU A 133 -4.81 -4.76 -1.72
C LEU A 133 -3.29 -4.75 -1.78
N SER A 134 -2.64 -5.25 -0.74
CA SER A 134 -1.20 -5.46 -0.64
C SER A 134 -0.89 -6.83 -0.04
N GLY A 135 0.39 -7.16 0.03
CA GLY A 135 0.88 -8.39 0.65
C GLY A 135 1.06 -9.54 -0.33
N GLY A 136 2.32 -9.85 -0.64
CA GLY A 136 2.72 -11.03 -1.43
C GLY A 136 2.20 -11.09 -2.87
N LEU A 137 1.68 -10.00 -3.42
CA LEU A 137 1.29 -9.94 -4.82
C LEU A 137 2.50 -10.16 -5.74
N LYS A 138 2.35 -11.00 -6.74
CA LYS A 138 3.39 -11.41 -7.68
C LYS A 138 2.79 -11.63 -9.09
N PRO A 139 3.59 -11.82 -10.14
CA PRO A 139 3.07 -11.99 -11.50
C PRO A 139 1.96 -13.04 -11.64
N THR A 140 2.00 -14.10 -10.82
CA THR A 140 0.98 -15.16 -10.80
C THR A 140 -0.31 -14.82 -10.06
N SER A 141 -0.43 -13.61 -9.46
CA SER A 141 -1.62 -13.21 -8.70
C SER A 141 -2.76 -12.70 -9.57
N LEU A 142 -2.52 -12.47 -10.87
CA LEU A 142 -3.51 -11.86 -11.76
C LEU A 142 -4.86 -12.62 -11.82
N PRO A 143 -4.92 -13.97 -11.91
CA PRO A 143 -6.18 -14.69 -11.91
C PRO A 143 -6.98 -14.51 -10.62
N ALA A 144 -6.32 -14.44 -9.47
CA ALA A 144 -6.98 -14.22 -8.19
C ALA A 144 -7.54 -12.78 -8.09
N LEU A 145 -6.78 -11.79 -8.59
CA LEU A 145 -7.26 -10.40 -8.67
C LEU A 145 -8.45 -10.27 -9.63
N ALA A 146 -8.45 -11.00 -10.75
CA ALA A 146 -9.57 -11.01 -11.69
C ALA A 146 -10.85 -11.62 -11.09
N ALA A 147 -10.70 -12.53 -10.14
CA ALA A 147 -11.83 -13.16 -9.44
C ALA A 147 -12.31 -12.36 -8.21
N PHE A 148 -11.50 -11.43 -7.72
CA PHE A 148 -11.83 -10.62 -6.56
C PHE A 148 -12.75 -9.47 -6.94
N SER A 149 -13.77 -9.21 -6.11
CA SER A 149 -14.67 -8.07 -6.27
C SER A 149 -15.07 -7.51 -4.91
N HIS A 150 -14.96 -6.20 -4.75
CA HIS A 150 -15.47 -5.50 -3.58
C HIS A 150 -15.77 -4.04 -3.95
N PRO A 151 -16.92 -3.46 -3.52
CA PRO A 151 -17.36 -2.12 -3.94
C PRO A 151 -16.40 -1.00 -3.50
N LYS A 152 -15.56 -1.24 -2.50
CA LYS A 152 -14.57 -0.27 -2.00
C LYS A 152 -13.13 -0.59 -2.44
N TRP A 153 -12.93 -1.60 -3.25
CA TRP A 153 -11.61 -1.90 -3.79
C TRP A 153 -11.18 -0.85 -4.82
N ALA A 154 -10.06 -0.16 -4.55
CA ALA A 154 -9.59 0.97 -5.34
C ALA A 154 -8.28 0.68 -6.11
N GLY A 155 -7.62 -0.42 -5.82
CA GLY A 155 -6.36 -0.77 -6.50
C GLY A 155 -5.49 -1.73 -5.71
N ILE A 156 -4.24 -1.83 -6.14
CA ILE A 156 -3.25 -2.77 -5.58
C ILE A 156 -1.93 -2.06 -5.27
N ASP A 157 -1.19 -2.60 -4.31
CA ASP A 157 0.19 -2.24 -3.99
C ASP A 157 1.15 -3.39 -4.34
N LEU A 158 2.15 -3.10 -5.17
CA LEU A 158 3.13 -4.06 -5.66
C LEU A 158 4.50 -3.76 -5.10
N ASN A 159 5.10 -4.71 -4.36
CA ASN A 159 6.41 -4.51 -3.77
C ASN A 159 7.33 -5.72 -4.00
N SER A 160 7.59 -6.54 -2.99
CA SER A 160 8.62 -7.59 -2.99
C SER A 160 8.43 -8.67 -4.05
N GLY A 161 7.19 -8.97 -4.44
CA GLY A 161 6.88 -9.95 -5.48
C GLY A 161 7.33 -9.57 -6.90
N PHE A 162 7.79 -8.32 -7.06
CA PHE A 162 8.29 -7.74 -8.31
C PHE A 162 9.70 -7.19 -8.14
N GLU A 163 10.51 -7.83 -7.31
CA GLU A 163 11.90 -7.44 -7.07
C GLU A 163 12.85 -8.58 -7.45
N THR A 164 13.97 -8.22 -8.06
CA THR A 164 15.12 -9.11 -8.28
C THR A 164 16.05 -9.13 -7.07
N ALA A 165 16.06 -8.05 -6.30
CA ALA A 165 16.72 -7.90 -5.00
C ALA A 165 16.01 -6.79 -4.22
N PRO A 166 16.15 -6.67 -2.89
CA PRO A 166 15.54 -5.59 -2.12
C PRO A 166 15.80 -4.21 -2.73
N ALA A 167 14.73 -3.44 -2.96
CA ALA A 167 14.70 -2.14 -3.65
C ALA A 167 15.07 -2.17 -5.16
N GLN A 168 15.30 -3.33 -5.75
CA GLN A 168 15.54 -3.47 -7.20
C GLN A 168 14.32 -4.09 -7.88
N LYS A 169 13.50 -3.24 -8.48
CA LYS A 169 12.28 -3.69 -9.16
C LYS A 169 12.61 -4.32 -10.53
N ASP A 170 11.94 -5.44 -10.82
CA ASP A 170 11.85 -5.98 -12.17
C ASP A 170 10.87 -5.10 -12.97
N ALA A 171 11.41 -4.16 -13.73
CA ALA A 171 10.64 -3.17 -14.46
C ALA A 171 9.77 -3.78 -15.56
N ASP A 172 10.24 -4.84 -16.21
CA ASP A 172 9.52 -5.52 -17.28
C ASP A 172 8.35 -6.36 -16.74
N ALA A 173 8.61 -7.10 -15.66
CA ALA A 173 7.55 -7.84 -14.96
C ALA A 173 6.47 -6.91 -14.40
N LEU A 174 6.86 -5.77 -13.79
CA LEU A 174 5.93 -4.75 -13.33
C LEU A 174 5.10 -4.16 -14.47
N LYS A 175 5.75 -3.76 -15.57
CA LYS A 175 5.06 -3.17 -16.72
C LYS A 175 4.03 -4.13 -17.29
N SER A 176 4.43 -5.36 -17.57
CA SER A 176 3.54 -6.39 -18.10
C SER A 176 2.34 -6.66 -17.17
N PHE A 177 2.59 -6.76 -15.87
CA PHE A 177 1.54 -7.01 -14.89
C PHE A 177 0.56 -5.84 -14.77
N ILE A 178 1.05 -4.61 -14.69
CA ILE A 178 0.22 -3.41 -14.59
C ILE A 178 -0.66 -3.25 -15.84
N GLU A 179 -0.11 -3.49 -17.03
CA GLU A 179 -0.89 -3.45 -18.28
C GLU A 179 -2.02 -4.49 -18.26
N GLN A 180 -1.74 -5.72 -17.82
CA GLN A 180 -2.74 -6.77 -17.72
C GLN A 180 -3.79 -6.45 -16.64
N PHE A 181 -3.35 -5.96 -15.47
CA PHE A 181 -4.26 -5.60 -14.38
C PHE A 181 -5.22 -4.47 -14.79
N LYS A 182 -4.74 -3.43 -15.47
CA LYS A 182 -5.57 -2.31 -15.94
C LYS A 182 -6.60 -2.71 -17.01
N ASN A 183 -6.41 -3.85 -17.65
CA ASN A 183 -7.34 -4.40 -18.62
C ASN A 183 -8.35 -5.40 -18.02
N LEU A 184 -8.28 -5.66 -16.70
CA LEU A 184 -9.30 -6.48 -16.04
C LEU A 184 -10.65 -5.76 -16.05
N PRO A 185 -11.76 -6.48 -16.22
CA PRO A 185 -13.10 -5.94 -16.05
C PRO A 185 -13.39 -5.78 -14.55
N LEU A 186 -12.96 -4.70 -13.96
CA LEU A 186 -13.15 -4.37 -12.54
C LEU A 186 -14.46 -3.59 -12.33
#